data_14b5f01b76bbe142b606bbfc78a39277
#
_entry.id   14b5f01b76bbe142b606bbfc78a39277
#
_cell.length_a   1.000
_cell.length_b   1.000
_cell.length_c   1.000
_cell.angle_alpha   90.00
_cell.angle_beta   90.00
_cell.angle_gamma   90.00
#
_symmetry.space_group_name_H-M   'P 1'
#
loop_
_entity.id
_entity.type
_entity.pdbx_description
1 polymer ?
#
loop_
_entity_poly.entity_id
_entity_poly.type
_entity_poly.pdbx_seq_one_letter_code
_entity_poly.pdbx_strand_id
1 'polypeptide(L)'
;MGTSPQTLLIVNRLPRNLQLLADFLKKEGYETIRASNYDEFDQALNKQQDISGSLIDIAGFDSAIWARCEHLRAAKIPFLIFSPNQSAAVQQASLSHGAKGVMFKPLVIKELIKVVQSILED
;
A
#
# COMPACT_ATOMS: atom_id res chain seq x y z
N MET A 1 3.19 -21.09 -19.22
CA MET A 1 2.12 -21.01 -18.31
C MET A 1 2.05 -19.68 -17.57
N GLY A 2 1.09 -18.87 -17.85
CA GLY A 2 1.00 -17.56 -17.21
C GLY A 2 0.39 -17.63 -15.83
N THR A 3 1.02 -16.98 -14.87
CA THR A 3 0.37 -16.72 -13.59
C THR A 3 -0.45 -15.44 -13.74
N SER A 4 -1.55 -15.35 -13.04
CA SER A 4 -2.32 -14.11 -12.98
C SER A 4 -1.47 -13.00 -12.38
N PRO A 5 -1.59 -11.75 -12.88
CA PRO A 5 -0.90 -10.63 -12.25
C PRO A 5 -1.31 -10.51 -10.80
N GLN A 6 -0.34 -10.16 -9.96
CA GLN A 6 -0.64 -9.86 -8.56
C GLN A 6 -1.37 -8.53 -8.47
N THR A 7 -2.31 -8.44 -7.55
CA THR A 7 -3.13 -7.26 -7.35
C THR A 7 -2.71 -6.53 -6.09
N LEU A 8 -2.47 -5.23 -6.22
CA LEU A 8 -2.08 -4.38 -5.12
C LEU A 8 -3.19 -3.38 -4.81
N LEU A 9 -3.50 -3.25 -3.53
CA LEU A 9 -4.40 -2.19 -3.05
C LEU A 9 -3.56 -0.95 -2.80
N ILE A 10 -3.80 0.11 -3.57
CA ILE A 10 -3.06 1.35 -3.44
C ILE A 10 -3.96 2.43 -2.83
N VAL A 11 -3.43 3.10 -1.82
CA VAL A 11 -4.20 4.04 -1.00
C VAL A 11 -3.51 5.39 -0.98
N ASN A 12 -4.23 6.43 -1.38
CA ASN A 12 -3.73 7.80 -1.38
C ASN A 12 -4.92 8.75 -1.43
N ARG A 13 -4.90 9.79 -0.62
CA ARG A 13 -6.00 10.78 -0.60
C ARG A 13 -6.22 11.48 -1.94
N LEU A 14 -5.20 11.54 -2.78
CA LEU A 14 -5.27 12.25 -4.06
C LEU A 14 -5.46 11.25 -5.21
N PRO A 15 -6.64 11.26 -5.86
CA PRO A 15 -6.89 10.31 -6.97
C PRO A 15 -5.87 10.42 -8.10
N ARG A 16 -5.34 11.61 -8.35
CA ARG A 16 -4.31 11.80 -9.38
C ARG A 16 -3.06 10.98 -9.07
N ASN A 17 -2.65 10.96 -7.80
CA ASN A 17 -1.48 10.17 -7.39
C ASN A 17 -1.75 8.68 -7.54
N LEU A 18 -2.98 8.24 -7.28
CA LEU A 18 -3.37 6.85 -7.49
C LEU A 18 -3.28 6.48 -8.96
N GLN A 19 -3.73 7.37 -9.85
CA GLN A 19 -3.65 7.13 -11.28
C GLN A 19 -2.20 6.96 -11.74
N LEU A 20 -1.31 7.86 -11.30
CA LEU A 20 0.10 7.80 -11.67
C LEU A 20 0.75 6.51 -11.17
N LEU A 21 0.48 6.15 -9.93
CA LEU A 21 1.03 4.94 -9.34
C LEU A 21 0.48 3.69 -10.03
N ALA A 22 -0.82 3.67 -10.31
CA ALA A 22 -1.45 2.54 -10.99
C ALA A 22 -0.85 2.34 -12.39
N ASP A 23 -0.64 3.43 -13.14
CA ASP A 23 -0.04 3.35 -14.48
C ASP A 23 1.36 2.78 -14.41
N PHE A 24 2.15 3.24 -13.44
CA PHE A 24 3.49 2.74 -13.23
C PHE A 24 3.49 1.25 -12.86
N LEU A 25 2.66 0.85 -11.91
CA LEU A 25 2.59 -0.53 -11.46
C LEU A 25 2.10 -1.47 -12.57
N LYS A 26 1.19 -1.00 -13.42
CA LYS A 26 0.72 -1.78 -14.54
C LYS A 26 1.85 -2.11 -15.51
N LYS A 27 2.74 -1.16 -15.76
CA LYS A 27 3.91 -1.40 -16.59
C LYS A 27 4.85 -2.44 -15.99
N GLU A 28 4.83 -2.56 -14.66
CA GLU A 28 5.65 -3.55 -13.94
C GLU A 28 4.93 -4.88 -13.78
N GLY A 29 3.74 -5.03 -14.33
CA GLY A 29 3.02 -6.30 -14.32
C GLY A 29 2.03 -6.47 -13.18
N TYR A 30 1.66 -5.41 -12.48
CA TYR A 30 0.72 -5.48 -11.36
C TYR A 30 -0.63 -4.88 -11.74
N GLU A 31 -1.69 -5.52 -11.26
CA GLU A 31 -3.02 -4.92 -11.27
C GLU A 31 -3.20 -4.12 -9.99
N THR A 32 -4.08 -3.13 -10.00
CA THR A 32 -4.30 -2.28 -8.83
C THR A 32 -5.78 -2.11 -8.52
N ILE A 33 -6.05 -1.97 -7.22
CA ILE A 33 -7.33 -1.50 -6.70
C ILE A 33 -7.02 -0.19 -6.01
N ARG A 34 -7.80 0.85 -6.29
CA ARG A 34 -7.53 2.21 -5.79
C ARG A 34 -8.48 2.58 -4.68
N ALA A 35 -7.96 3.23 -3.64
CA ALA A 35 -8.77 3.76 -2.55
C ALA A 35 -8.26 5.14 -2.17
N SER A 36 -9.12 6.15 -2.26
CA SER A 36 -8.76 7.52 -1.92
C SER A 36 -9.40 7.98 -0.60
N ASN A 37 -10.20 7.13 0.02
CA ASN A 37 -10.83 7.41 1.31
C ASN A 37 -11.09 6.10 2.06
N TYR A 38 -11.56 6.21 3.30
CA TYR A 38 -11.81 5.02 4.12
C TYR A 38 -12.91 4.14 3.57
N ASP A 39 -13.97 4.72 2.99
CA ASP A 39 -15.05 3.92 2.41
C ASP A 39 -14.52 3.03 1.29
N GLU A 40 -13.71 3.58 0.40
CA GLU A 40 -13.13 2.80 -0.69
C GLU A 40 -12.16 1.75 -0.17
N PHE A 41 -11.39 2.11 0.86
CA PHE A 41 -10.46 1.17 1.49
C PHE A 41 -11.24 0.00 2.10
N ASP A 42 -12.28 0.30 2.87
CA ASP A 42 -13.10 -0.72 3.51
C ASP A 42 -13.81 -1.60 2.50
N GLN A 43 -14.33 -1.01 1.42
CA GLN A 43 -14.94 -1.78 0.36
C GLN A 43 -13.95 -2.74 -0.30
N ALA A 44 -12.73 -2.30 -0.54
CA ALA A 44 -11.71 -3.15 -1.11
C ALA A 44 -11.38 -4.33 -0.20
N LEU A 45 -11.32 -4.09 1.11
CA LEU A 45 -11.04 -5.14 2.08
C LEU A 45 -12.21 -6.12 2.24
N ASN A 46 -13.44 -5.63 2.07
CA ASN A 46 -14.63 -6.45 2.27
C ASN A 46 -15.01 -7.26 1.03
N LYS A 47 -14.57 -6.85 -0.15
CA LYS A 47 -14.78 -7.64 -1.35
C LYS A 47 -13.87 -8.85 -1.31
N GLN A 48 -14.38 -9.99 -1.78
CA GLN A 48 -13.58 -11.21 -1.85
C GLN A 48 -12.64 -11.13 -3.04
N GLN A 49 -11.61 -10.30 -2.91
CA GLN A 49 -10.61 -10.12 -3.95
C GLN A 49 -9.28 -10.61 -3.42
N ASP A 50 -8.48 -11.18 -4.32
CA ASP A 50 -7.13 -11.61 -3.98
C ASP A 50 -6.19 -10.43 -4.01
N ILE A 51 -6.05 -9.77 -2.87
CA ILE A 51 -5.10 -8.67 -2.71
C ILE A 51 -3.78 -9.27 -2.23
N SER A 52 -2.74 -9.11 -3.04
CA SER A 52 -1.42 -9.67 -2.73
C SER A 52 -0.61 -8.78 -1.80
N GLY A 53 -0.86 -7.49 -1.84
CA GLY A 53 -0.17 -6.53 -1.00
C GLY A 53 -0.84 -5.17 -1.07
N SER A 54 -0.37 -4.23 -0.25
CA SER A 54 -0.94 -2.89 -0.23
C SER A 54 0.15 -1.84 -0.07
N LEU A 55 -0.05 -0.70 -0.73
CA LEU A 55 0.83 0.46 -0.65
C LEU A 55 -0.02 1.62 -0.15
N ILE A 56 0.30 2.13 1.04
CA ILE A 56 -0.53 3.11 1.72
C ILE A 56 0.24 4.40 1.94
N ASP A 57 -0.18 5.47 1.26
CA ASP A 57 0.34 6.81 1.49
C ASP A 57 -0.48 7.43 2.61
N ILE A 58 0.14 7.67 3.76
CA ILE A 58 -0.60 8.13 4.94
C ILE A 58 -0.83 9.64 4.96
N ALA A 59 -0.27 10.39 4.00
CA ALA A 59 -0.43 11.84 3.98
C ALA A 59 -1.90 12.23 3.91
N GLY A 60 -2.33 13.06 4.85
CA GLY A 60 -3.70 13.55 4.90
C GLY A 60 -4.71 12.62 5.55
N PHE A 61 -4.34 11.41 5.92
CA PHE A 61 -5.19 10.52 6.72
C PHE A 61 -4.93 10.76 8.21
N ASP A 62 -5.95 10.55 9.01
CA ASP A 62 -5.82 10.63 10.47
C ASP A 62 -5.43 9.27 11.05
N SER A 63 -5.45 9.16 12.38
CA SER A 63 -5.04 7.94 13.07
C SER A 63 -5.93 6.74 12.77
N ALA A 64 -7.12 6.94 12.20
CA ALA A 64 -7.99 5.84 11.81
C ALA A 64 -7.38 4.96 10.71
N ILE A 65 -6.34 5.45 10.03
CA ILE A 65 -5.63 4.63 9.03
C ILE A 65 -5.01 3.37 9.68
N TRP A 66 -4.61 3.47 10.95
CA TRP A 66 -3.98 2.34 11.62
C TRP A 66 -4.92 1.16 11.84
N ALA A 67 -6.23 1.44 12.04
CA ALA A 67 -7.21 0.37 12.14
C ALA A 67 -7.29 -0.44 10.84
N ARG A 68 -7.17 0.22 9.70
CA ARG A 68 -7.15 -0.46 8.39
C ARG A 68 -5.87 -1.27 8.22
N CYS A 69 -4.75 -0.75 8.71
CA CYS A 69 -3.50 -1.49 8.70
C CYS A 69 -3.60 -2.78 9.52
N GLU A 70 -4.25 -2.72 10.68
CA GLU A 70 -4.48 -3.93 11.48
C GLU A 70 -5.39 -4.93 10.76
N HIS A 71 -6.36 -4.45 9.98
CA HIS A 71 -7.19 -5.31 9.17
C HIS A 71 -6.34 -6.05 8.11
N LEU A 72 -5.43 -5.32 7.44
CA LEU A 72 -4.51 -5.94 6.49
C LEU A 72 -3.63 -6.98 7.17
N ARG A 73 -3.12 -6.64 8.34
CA ARG A 73 -2.28 -7.55 9.12
C ARG A 73 -3.03 -8.84 9.45
N ALA A 74 -4.27 -8.71 9.93
CA ALA A 74 -5.11 -9.86 10.28
C ALA A 74 -5.42 -10.73 9.06
N ALA A 75 -5.57 -10.10 7.88
CA ALA A 75 -5.81 -10.80 6.63
C ALA A 75 -4.53 -11.36 6.01
N LYS A 76 -3.38 -11.14 6.64
CA LYS A 76 -2.06 -11.56 6.16
C LYS A 76 -1.70 -10.95 4.81
N ILE A 77 -2.13 -9.70 4.59
CA ILE A 77 -1.79 -8.93 3.40
C ILE A 77 -0.60 -8.04 3.75
N PRO A 78 0.59 -8.28 3.17
CA PRO A 78 1.75 -7.43 3.46
C PRO A 78 1.53 -6.03 2.91
N PHE A 79 2.03 -5.02 3.62
CA PHE A 79 1.85 -3.65 3.16
C PHE A 79 3.03 -2.77 3.51
N LEU A 80 3.18 -1.71 2.72
CA LEU A 80 4.19 -0.66 2.91
C LEU A 80 3.48 0.65 3.22
N ILE A 81 4.14 1.46 4.04
CA ILE A 81 3.68 2.83 4.34
C ILE A 81 4.58 3.81 3.60
N PHE A 82 3.95 4.79 2.94
CA PHE A 82 4.67 5.96 2.39
C PHE A 82 4.36 7.15 3.27
N SER A 83 5.40 7.84 3.71
CA SER A 83 5.26 9.00 4.60
C SER A 83 5.98 10.21 4.01
N PRO A 84 5.39 11.41 4.09
CA PRO A 84 6.08 12.63 3.64
C PRO A 84 7.19 13.05 4.60
N ASN A 85 7.13 12.60 5.85
CA ASN A 85 8.04 13.03 6.89
C ASN A 85 8.88 11.88 7.40
N GLN A 86 10.18 12.12 7.48
CA GLN A 86 11.12 11.17 8.07
C GLN A 86 11.03 11.29 9.59
N SER A 87 10.04 10.62 10.16
CA SER A 87 9.71 10.68 11.57
C SER A 87 9.89 9.31 12.21
N ALA A 88 10.66 9.26 13.30
CA ALA A 88 10.82 8.04 14.06
C ALA A 88 9.48 7.56 14.63
N ALA A 89 8.61 8.48 15.02
CA ALA A 89 7.28 8.14 15.54
C ALA A 89 6.42 7.47 14.49
N VAL A 90 6.40 7.99 13.25
CA VAL A 90 5.66 7.39 12.15
C VAL A 90 6.21 6.03 11.80
N GLN A 91 7.53 5.90 11.74
CA GLN A 91 8.17 4.63 11.44
C GLN A 91 7.81 3.58 12.49
N GLN A 92 7.88 3.96 13.76
CA GLN A 92 7.57 3.06 14.86
C GLN A 92 6.09 2.66 14.85
N ALA A 93 5.19 3.62 14.64
CA ALA A 93 3.75 3.34 14.56
C ALA A 93 3.45 2.42 13.38
N SER A 94 4.05 2.68 12.22
CA SER A 94 3.84 1.87 11.03
C SER A 94 4.23 0.42 11.26
N LEU A 95 5.42 0.20 11.80
CA LEU A 95 5.92 -1.14 12.05
C LEU A 95 5.11 -1.85 13.15
N SER A 96 4.72 -1.12 14.19
CA SER A 96 3.94 -1.71 15.27
C SER A 96 2.54 -2.15 14.82
N HIS A 97 1.99 -1.52 13.77
CA HIS A 97 0.72 -1.92 13.18
C HIS A 97 0.87 -2.94 12.05
N GLY A 98 2.07 -3.44 11.84
CA GLY A 98 2.32 -4.57 10.95
C GLY A 98 2.90 -4.24 9.58
N ALA A 99 3.26 -2.98 9.32
CA ALA A 99 3.88 -2.63 8.04
C ALA A 99 5.19 -3.41 7.85
N LYS A 100 5.44 -3.86 6.62
CA LYS A 100 6.69 -4.53 6.28
C LYS A 100 7.83 -3.53 6.11
N GLY A 101 7.50 -2.26 5.87
CA GLY A 101 8.50 -1.22 5.76
C GLY A 101 7.83 0.14 5.62
N VAL A 102 8.65 1.17 5.74
CA VAL A 102 8.21 2.56 5.57
C VAL A 102 9.16 3.21 4.58
N MET A 103 8.60 3.86 3.56
CA MET A 103 9.37 4.62 2.60
C MET A 103 9.04 6.09 2.74
N PHE A 104 10.07 6.92 2.73
CA PHE A 104 9.89 8.36 2.88
C PHE A 104 9.95 9.04 1.51
N LYS A 105 9.10 10.02 1.32
CA LYS A 105 9.06 10.79 0.07
C LYS A 105 10.23 11.77 0.02
N PRO A 106 10.75 12.06 -1.17
CA PRO A 106 10.30 11.59 -2.49
C PRO A 106 10.68 10.12 -2.73
N LEU A 107 9.75 9.37 -3.36
CA LEU A 107 9.99 7.96 -3.64
C LEU A 107 10.91 7.79 -4.84
N VAL A 108 11.89 6.91 -4.69
CA VAL A 108 12.76 6.53 -5.80
C VAL A 108 12.15 5.29 -6.46
N ILE A 109 11.77 5.42 -7.73
CA ILE A 109 10.99 4.41 -8.44
C ILE A 109 11.67 3.04 -8.43
N LYS A 110 12.98 3.01 -8.70
CA LYS A 110 13.72 1.74 -8.71
C LYS A 110 13.70 1.05 -7.35
N GLU A 111 13.80 1.84 -6.29
CA GLU A 111 13.76 1.30 -4.92
C GLU A 111 12.35 0.81 -4.59
N LEU A 112 11.33 1.55 -5.02
CA LEU A 112 9.94 1.16 -4.78
C LEU A 112 9.66 -0.23 -5.35
N ILE A 113 10.05 -0.48 -6.59
CA ILE A 113 9.81 -1.77 -7.23
C ILE A 113 10.53 -2.90 -6.49
N LYS A 114 11.77 -2.67 -6.07
CA LYS A 114 12.51 -3.68 -5.31
C LYS A 114 11.83 -4.01 -4.00
N VAL A 115 11.35 -2.99 -3.29
CA VAL A 115 10.68 -3.20 -2.00
C VAL A 115 9.34 -3.89 -2.20
N VAL A 116 8.57 -3.50 -3.23
CA VAL A 116 7.31 -4.17 -3.56
C VAL A 116 7.55 -5.64 -3.83
N GLN A 117 8.53 -5.97 -4.66
CA GLN A 117 8.88 -7.35 -4.95
C GLN A 117 9.25 -8.11 -3.68
N SER A 118 10.00 -7.46 -2.80
CA SER A 118 10.45 -8.06 -1.55
C SER A 118 9.28 -8.42 -0.64
N ILE A 119 8.28 -7.55 -0.48
CA ILE A 119 7.17 -7.84 0.41
C ILE A 119 6.21 -8.89 -0.16
N LEU A 120 6.19 -9.07 -1.47
CA LEU A 120 5.34 -10.06 -2.13
C LEU A 120 5.98 -11.45 -2.18
N GLU A 121 7.27 -11.54 -1.94
CA GLU A 121 7.96 -12.81 -1.82
C GLU A 121 7.82 -13.34 -0.39
N ASP A 122 7.67 -14.63 -0.28
CA ASP A 122 7.64 -15.26 1.04
C ASP A 122 9.01 -15.69 1.50
#